data_cb42c323a444c36c93d0c8a7afe8f771
#
_entry.id   cb42c323a444c36c93d0c8a7afe8f771
#
_cell.length_a   1.000
_cell.length_b   1.000
_cell.length_c   1.000
_cell.angle_alpha   90.00
_cell.angle_beta   90.00
_cell.angle_gamma   90.00
#
_symmetry.space_group_name_H-M   'P 1'
#
loop_
_entity.id
_entity.type
_entity.pdbx_description
1 polymer ?
#
loop_
_entity_poly.entity_id
_entity_poly.type
_entity_poly.pdbx_seq_one_letter_code
_entity_poly.pdbx_strand_id
1 'polypeptide(L)'
;ILLILYDRGNNMNKLKHFLLNSKNINKSSFIWNMAGSMLMAFQSVIMLMIITRTLNLYEAGVFTLAYASANLFLNIGKYGMRNFQVSDVKRQFNFKEYNTSRIITTLLMLIVSLIYVVIATSKNDYSMNKTWIIIWMCLFKIVDSIEDAYLGYYQQENRLDVAGKMLTLRMILTILVFGLGLIFLRDQLMSLMIATVFTTLLLIMFVTLTYPAFRKEESVHKGKVWELLRVCFPLFLGCFLAFYIGNAPKYAIDSLLSDEMQACYGFIAMPVFVIGLLNNFIFSPMIARMSMMWKEQQNKDFFRLFWIQILIIGIITIVCEAGAFVLGVPVLSMLYNTDLAPYKTELLVLLLGGGFLALSGLFVTIMTIIRIQNSQAIGYGIVAVCAYILSPIFVRKYAVMGASVLYLLLMILLCIIFAIMMMIGFKKKRSDA
;
A
#
# COMPACT_ATOMS: atom_id res chain seq x y z
N ILE A 1 21.51 -35.68 -16.02
CA ILE A 1 20.43 -34.80 -16.54
C ILE A 1 19.06 -35.40 -16.22
N LEU A 2 18.77 -36.68 -16.52
CA LEU A 2 17.47 -37.34 -16.20
C LEU A 2 17.19 -37.42 -14.70
N LEU A 3 18.17 -37.68 -13.84
CA LEU A 3 18.03 -37.65 -12.37
C LEU A 3 17.75 -36.23 -11.83
N ILE A 4 18.38 -35.21 -12.41
CA ILE A 4 18.12 -33.78 -12.05
C ILE A 4 16.71 -33.35 -12.47
N LEU A 5 16.25 -33.82 -13.64
CA LEU A 5 14.89 -33.55 -14.12
C LEU A 5 13.82 -34.30 -13.30
N TYR A 6 14.12 -35.55 -12.89
CA TYR A 6 13.26 -36.36 -12.04
C TYR A 6 13.11 -35.75 -10.63
N ASP A 7 14.23 -35.29 -10.04
CA ASP A 7 14.22 -34.62 -8.72
C ASP A 7 13.51 -33.27 -8.77
N ARG A 8 13.68 -32.50 -9.86
CA ARG A 8 12.90 -31.26 -10.09
C ARG A 8 11.40 -31.54 -10.20
N GLY A 9 10.97 -32.56 -10.92
CA GLY A 9 9.57 -32.94 -11.04
C GLY A 9 8.92 -33.31 -9.70
N ASN A 10 9.63 -34.05 -8.85
CA ASN A 10 9.19 -34.44 -7.52
C ASN A 10 9.09 -33.22 -6.57
N ASN A 11 10.06 -32.31 -6.63
CA ASN A 11 10.06 -31.08 -5.85
C ASN A 11 8.96 -30.09 -6.29
N MET A 12 8.71 -29.97 -7.59
CA MET A 12 7.61 -29.19 -8.14
C MET A 12 6.25 -29.71 -7.69
N ASN A 13 6.05 -31.04 -7.67
CA ASN A 13 4.82 -31.66 -7.18
C ASN A 13 4.63 -31.46 -5.67
N LYS A 14 5.69 -31.53 -4.88
CA LYS A 14 5.64 -31.21 -3.43
C LYS A 14 5.26 -29.76 -3.21
N LEU A 15 5.84 -28.81 -3.94
CA LEU A 15 5.51 -27.39 -3.85
C LEU A 15 4.05 -27.12 -4.26
N LYS A 16 3.59 -27.71 -5.37
CA LYS A 16 2.19 -27.63 -5.80
C LYS A 16 1.25 -28.18 -4.73
N HIS A 17 1.59 -29.34 -4.15
CA HIS A 17 0.81 -29.94 -3.07
C HIS A 17 0.76 -29.01 -1.84
N PHE A 18 1.89 -28.42 -1.44
CA PHE A 18 1.94 -27.45 -0.32
C PHE A 18 1.06 -26.24 -0.59
N LEU A 19 1.13 -25.66 -1.80
CA LEU A 19 0.35 -24.47 -2.15
C LEU A 19 -1.16 -24.76 -2.16
N LEU A 20 -1.59 -25.87 -2.76
CA LEU A 20 -3.00 -26.18 -3.00
C LEU A 20 -3.69 -26.88 -1.83
N ASN A 21 -2.95 -27.61 -0.99
CA ASN A 21 -3.56 -28.41 0.07
C ASN A 21 -3.33 -27.81 1.46
N SER A 22 -4.43 -27.72 2.21
CA SER A 22 -4.44 -27.27 3.61
C SER A 22 -5.33 -28.19 4.44
N LYS A 23 -4.82 -28.67 5.59
CA LYS A 23 -5.61 -29.52 6.51
C LYS A 23 -6.87 -28.80 7.03
N ASN A 24 -6.77 -27.50 7.27
CA ASN A 24 -7.86 -26.62 7.66
C ASN A 24 -7.73 -25.31 6.89
N ILE A 25 -8.61 -25.13 5.90
CA ILE A 25 -8.57 -23.98 4.99
C ILE A 25 -8.74 -22.67 5.75
N ASN A 26 -9.69 -22.56 6.67
CA ASN A 26 -9.96 -21.33 7.41
C ASN A 26 -8.78 -20.90 8.27
N LYS A 27 -8.20 -21.82 9.04
CA LYS A 27 -7.01 -21.54 9.87
C LYS A 27 -5.80 -21.19 9.01
N SER A 28 -5.59 -21.92 7.91
CA SER A 28 -4.51 -21.68 6.96
C SER A 28 -4.68 -20.32 6.29
N SER A 29 -5.89 -19.98 5.84
CA SER A 29 -6.22 -18.67 5.26
C SER A 29 -5.89 -17.53 6.21
N PHE A 30 -6.28 -17.65 7.48
CA PHE A 30 -5.99 -16.62 8.48
C PHE A 30 -4.47 -16.41 8.66
N ILE A 31 -3.74 -17.51 8.93
CA ILE A 31 -2.31 -17.45 9.23
C ILE A 31 -1.51 -16.92 8.03
N TRP A 32 -1.70 -17.51 6.84
CA TRP A 32 -0.89 -17.16 5.67
C TRP A 32 -1.27 -15.80 5.07
N ASN A 33 -2.54 -15.44 5.10
CA ASN A 33 -2.94 -14.10 4.64
C ASN A 33 -2.43 -13.01 5.59
N MET A 34 -2.45 -13.25 6.90
CA MET A 34 -1.89 -12.33 7.88
C MET A 34 -0.37 -12.21 7.70
N ALA A 35 0.36 -13.33 7.60
CA ALA A 35 1.80 -13.32 7.39
C ALA A 35 2.19 -12.62 6.08
N GLY A 36 1.52 -12.93 4.96
CA GLY A 36 1.78 -12.29 3.68
C GLY A 36 1.48 -10.79 3.68
N SER A 37 0.37 -10.39 4.30
CA SER A 37 0.00 -8.97 4.42
C SER A 37 0.99 -8.20 5.29
N MET A 38 1.45 -8.78 6.40
CA MET A 38 2.48 -8.16 7.25
C MET A 38 3.81 -8.04 6.51
N LEU A 39 4.27 -9.09 5.83
CA LEU A 39 5.50 -9.04 5.04
C LEU A 39 5.44 -7.99 3.94
N MET A 40 4.32 -7.90 3.23
CA MET A 40 4.11 -6.87 2.21
C MET A 40 4.15 -5.46 2.83
N ALA A 41 3.58 -5.31 4.00
CA ALA A 41 3.54 -4.05 4.73
C ALA A 41 4.93 -3.64 5.25
N PHE A 42 5.73 -4.57 5.76
CA PHE A 42 7.08 -4.32 6.26
C PHE A 42 8.16 -4.43 5.19
N GLN A 43 7.83 -4.75 3.94
CA GLN A 43 8.80 -4.94 2.85
C GLN A 43 9.75 -3.75 2.73
N SER A 44 9.23 -2.53 2.66
CA SER A 44 10.06 -1.33 2.53
C SER A 44 10.95 -1.08 3.74
N VAL A 45 10.45 -1.36 4.93
CA VAL A 45 11.21 -1.20 6.20
C VAL A 45 12.42 -2.14 6.19
N ILE A 46 12.18 -3.43 5.87
CA ILE A 46 13.25 -4.45 5.85
C ILE A 46 14.27 -4.14 4.76
N MET A 47 13.81 -3.82 3.53
CA MET A 47 14.72 -3.49 2.43
C MET A 47 15.54 -2.25 2.75
N LEU A 48 14.93 -1.21 3.31
CA LEU A 48 15.60 0.03 3.69
C LEU A 48 16.62 -0.18 4.81
N MET A 49 16.30 -1.01 5.81
CA MET A 49 17.22 -1.41 6.87
C MET A 49 18.46 -2.14 6.31
N ILE A 50 18.29 -2.99 5.31
CA ILE A 50 19.43 -3.67 4.66
C ILE A 50 20.29 -2.64 3.90
N ILE A 51 19.66 -1.73 3.13
CA ILE A 51 20.38 -0.70 2.38
C ILE A 51 21.25 0.18 3.30
N THR A 52 20.68 0.69 4.39
CA THR A 52 21.42 1.56 5.31
C THR A 52 22.60 0.87 6.00
N ARG A 53 22.55 -0.45 6.15
CA ARG A 53 23.64 -1.24 6.76
C ARG A 53 24.69 -1.72 5.78
N THR A 54 24.37 -1.81 4.48
CA THR A 54 25.27 -2.33 3.45
C THR A 54 25.85 -1.24 2.56
N LEU A 55 25.12 -0.16 2.36
CA LEU A 55 25.48 0.96 1.52
C LEU A 55 25.58 2.25 2.35
N ASN A 56 25.00 3.34 1.88
CA ASN A 56 25.07 4.65 2.49
C ASN A 56 23.70 5.34 2.57
N LEU A 57 23.66 6.52 3.19
CA LEU A 57 22.44 7.28 3.41
C LEU A 57 21.83 7.83 2.11
N TYR A 58 22.67 8.19 1.13
CA TYR A 58 22.23 8.62 -0.20
C TYR A 58 21.40 7.55 -0.90
N GLU A 59 21.90 6.32 -0.96
CA GLU A 59 21.19 5.18 -1.57
C GLU A 59 19.87 4.86 -0.85
N ALA A 60 19.83 5.05 0.46
CA ALA A 60 18.59 4.91 1.24
C ALA A 60 17.54 5.98 0.85
N GLY A 61 17.99 7.22 0.57
CA GLY A 61 17.13 8.30 0.08
C GLY A 61 16.56 8.01 -1.30
N VAL A 62 17.43 7.59 -2.23
CA VAL A 62 17.01 7.17 -3.57
C VAL A 62 15.98 6.03 -3.51
N PHE A 63 16.20 5.02 -2.64
CA PHE A 63 15.23 3.94 -2.42
C PHE A 63 13.90 4.47 -1.90
N THR A 64 13.93 5.36 -0.91
CA THR A 64 12.72 5.92 -0.28
C THR A 64 11.83 6.63 -1.31
N LEU A 65 12.42 7.43 -2.19
CA LEU A 65 11.72 8.09 -3.28
C LEU A 65 11.22 7.09 -4.32
N ALA A 66 12.10 6.20 -4.79
CA ALA A 66 11.76 5.20 -5.80
C ALA A 66 10.59 4.31 -5.34
N TYR A 67 10.63 3.86 -4.08
CA TYR A 67 9.57 3.03 -3.50
C TYR A 67 8.25 3.80 -3.35
N ALA A 68 8.29 5.07 -2.92
CA ALA A 68 7.10 5.92 -2.82
C ALA A 68 6.48 6.18 -4.20
N SER A 69 7.29 6.53 -5.20
CA SER A 69 6.83 6.77 -6.58
C SER A 69 6.26 5.51 -7.22
N ALA A 70 6.95 4.37 -7.11
CA ALA A 70 6.48 3.11 -7.65
C ALA A 70 5.16 2.64 -7.02
N ASN A 71 4.97 2.85 -5.71
CA ASN A 71 3.70 2.54 -5.05
C ASN A 71 2.58 3.52 -5.43
N LEU A 72 2.89 4.78 -5.73
CA LEU A 72 1.89 5.70 -6.30
C LEU A 72 1.36 5.15 -7.63
N PHE A 73 2.25 4.75 -8.53
CA PHE A 73 1.88 4.17 -9.82
C PHE A 73 1.24 2.79 -9.68
N LEU A 74 1.62 2.01 -8.66
CA LEU A 74 0.97 0.73 -8.37
C LEU A 74 -0.54 0.88 -8.14
N ASN A 75 -1.00 2.02 -7.61
CA ASN A 75 -2.44 2.29 -7.50
C ASN A 75 -3.13 2.39 -8.88
N ILE A 76 -2.42 2.86 -9.94
CA ILE A 76 -2.92 2.81 -11.32
C ILE A 76 -3.02 1.34 -11.76
N GLY A 77 -1.98 0.53 -11.52
CA GLY A 77 -1.98 -0.88 -11.87
C GLY A 77 -3.08 -1.67 -11.13
N LYS A 78 -3.24 -1.49 -9.84
CA LYS A 78 -4.27 -2.16 -9.02
C LYS A 78 -5.68 -1.66 -9.31
N TYR A 79 -5.86 -0.40 -9.63
CA TYR A 79 -7.11 0.23 -10.03
C TYR A 79 -8.29 0.00 -9.08
N GLY A 80 -8.04 -0.35 -7.82
CA GLY A 80 -9.07 -0.72 -6.87
C GLY A 80 -9.84 -2.01 -7.19
N MET A 81 -9.46 -2.72 -8.25
CA MET A 81 -10.22 -3.87 -8.80
C MET A 81 -10.35 -5.02 -7.81
N ARG A 82 -9.35 -5.33 -6.99
CA ARG A 82 -9.41 -6.44 -6.05
C ARG A 82 -10.56 -6.30 -5.06
N ASN A 83 -10.76 -5.09 -4.53
CA ASN A 83 -11.86 -4.83 -3.59
C ASN A 83 -13.22 -5.06 -4.26
N PHE A 84 -13.36 -4.62 -5.52
CA PHE A 84 -14.55 -4.87 -6.31
C PHE A 84 -14.71 -6.36 -6.61
N GLN A 85 -13.68 -7.04 -7.10
CA GLN A 85 -13.69 -8.47 -7.43
C GLN A 85 -14.13 -9.33 -6.26
N VAL A 86 -13.58 -9.12 -5.07
CA VAL A 86 -13.95 -9.90 -3.88
C VAL A 86 -15.39 -9.64 -3.44
N SER A 87 -15.92 -8.44 -3.67
CA SER A 87 -17.30 -8.07 -3.37
C SER A 87 -18.31 -8.48 -4.45
N ASP A 88 -17.85 -8.88 -5.62
CA ASP A 88 -18.71 -9.35 -6.74
C ASP A 88 -19.23 -10.79 -6.51
N VAL A 89 -20.10 -10.93 -5.51
CA VAL A 89 -20.70 -12.22 -5.14
C VAL A 89 -21.56 -12.81 -6.30
N LYS A 90 -22.15 -11.94 -7.11
CA LYS A 90 -23.00 -12.34 -8.26
C LYS A 90 -22.17 -12.73 -9.49
N ARG A 91 -20.83 -12.57 -9.44
CA ARG A 91 -19.92 -12.84 -10.56
C ARG A 91 -20.37 -12.15 -11.86
N GLN A 92 -20.63 -10.84 -11.76
CA GLN A 92 -21.01 -10.01 -12.91
C GLN A 92 -19.92 -10.00 -13.98
N PHE A 93 -18.66 -10.12 -13.53
CA PHE A 93 -17.46 -10.22 -14.35
C PHE A 93 -16.74 -11.54 -14.08
N ASN A 94 -16.21 -12.15 -15.14
CA ASN A 94 -15.42 -13.36 -15.02
C ASN A 94 -13.91 -13.04 -14.78
N PHE A 95 -13.13 -14.06 -14.40
CA PHE A 95 -11.71 -13.84 -14.08
C PHE A 95 -10.90 -13.35 -15.30
N LYS A 96 -11.19 -13.81 -16.50
CA LYS A 96 -10.48 -13.35 -17.70
C LYS A 96 -10.75 -11.86 -17.98
N GLU A 97 -11.95 -11.35 -17.69
CA GLU A 97 -12.28 -9.93 -17.81
C GLU A 97 -11.52 -9.11 -16.76
N TYR A 98 -11.45 -9.58 -15.50
CA TYR A 98 -10.60 -8.97 -14.46
C TYR A 98 -9.13 -8.96 -14.87
N ASN A 99 -8.59 -10.08 -15.35
CA ASN A 99 -7.19 -10.19 -15.73
C ASN A 99 -6.85 -9.33 -16.95
N THR A 100 -7.73 -9.27 -17.96
CA THR A 100 -7.56 -8.38 -19.12
C THR A 100 -7.56 -6.91 -18.71
N SER A 101 -8.51 -6.52 -17.85
CA SER A 101 -8.53 -5.16 -17.29
C SER A 101 -7.26 -4.84 -16.50
N ARG A 102 -6.74 -5.81 -15.74
CA ARG A 102 -5.48 -5.70 -14.98
C ARG A 102 -4.28 -5.51 -15.90
N ILE A 103 -4.21 -6.21 -17.01
CA ILE A 103 -3.13 -6.03 -17.99
C ILE A 103 -3.18 -4.61 -18.57
N ILE A 104 -4.36 -4.12 -18.94
CA ILE A 104 -4.55 -2.75 -19.45
C ILE A 104 -4.09 -1.70 -18.43
N THR A 105 -4.52 -1.82 -17.16
CA THR A 105 -4.15 -0.86 -16.13
C THR A 105 -2.68 -0.96 -15.74
N THR A 106 -2.08 -2.15 -15.82
CA THR A 106 -0.64 -2.35 -15.58
C THR A 106 0.21 -1.76 -16.71
N LEU A 107 -0.23 -1.87 -17.96
CA LEU A 107 0.41 -1.18 -19.09
C LEU A 107 0.28 0.34 -18.95
N LEU A 108 -0.88 0.84 -18.53
CA LEU A 108 -1.07 2.25 -18.23
C LEU A 108 -0.15 2.72 -17.11
N MET A 109 -0.02 1.94 -16.03
CA MET A 109 0.95 2.17 -14.94
C MET A 109 2.37 2.33 -15.50
N LEU A 110 2.80 1.41 -16.37
CA LEU A 110 4.15 1.46 -16.95
C LEU A 110 4.34 2.72 -17.78
N ILE A 111 3.40 3.06 -18.66
CA ILE A 111 3.48 4.26 -19.51
C ILE A 111 3.55 5.52 -18.65
N VAL A 112 2.65 5.67 -17.68
CA VAL A 112 2.60 6.85 -16.80
C VAL A 112 3.87 6.96 -15.95
N SER A 113 4.38 5.84 -15.44
CA SER A 113 5.62 5.85 -14.64
C SER A 113 6.84 6.24 -15.47
N LEU A 114 6.96 5.77 -16.72
CA LEU A 114 8.05 6.16 -17.61
C LEU A 114 7.98 7.65 -17.97
N ILE A 115 6.79 8.16 -18.29
CA ILE A 115 6.59 9.61 -18.57
C ILE A 115 7.01 10.43 -17.35
N TYR A 116 6.57 10.03 -16.15
CA TYR A 116 6.94 10.71 -14.92
C TYR A 116 8.46 10.70 -14.69
N VAL A 117 9.12 9.55 -14.87
CA VAL A 117 10.58 9.45 -14.68
C VAL A 117 11.33 10.35 -15.65
N VAL A 118 10.95 10.40 -16.93
CA VAL A 118 11.56 11.29 -17.91
C VAL A 118 11.42 12.77 -17.48
N ILE A 119 10.21 13.17 -17.09
CA ILE A 119 9.95 14.55 -16.64
C ILE A 119 10.73 14.86 -15.35
N ALA A 120 10.71 13.97 -14.37
CA ALA A 120 11.37 14.17 -13.07
C ALA A 120 12.90 14.22 -13.23
N THR A 121 13.47 13.34 -14.05
CA THR A 121 14.92 13.35 -14.38
C THR A 121 15.34 14.67 -15.00
N SER A 122 14.60 15.16 -15.98
CA SER A 122 14.92 16.42 -16.64
C SER A 122 14.71 17.65 -15.76
N LYS A 123 13.76 17.59 -14.82
CA LYS A 123 13.43 18.74 -13.95
C LYS A 123 14.33 18.84 -12.73
N ASN A 124 14.72 17.70 -12.17
CA ASN A 124 15.45 17.60 -10.90
C ASN A 124 16.89 17.13 -11.09
N ASP A 125 17.39 17.08 -12.34
CA ASP A 125 18.76 16.68 -12.70
C ASP A 125 19.22 15.37 -12.03
N TYR A 126 18.36 14.33 -12.12
CA TYR A 126 18.68 13.04 -11.53
C TYR A 126 19.91 12.40 -12.19
N SER A 127 20.76 11.78 -11.38
CA SER A 127 21.82 10.92 -11.90
C SER A 127 21.22 9.74 -12.66
N MET A 128 21.97 9.20 -13.65
CA MET A 128 21.54 8.02 -14.39
C MET A 128 21.25 6.83 -13.47
N ASN A 129 22.03 6.64 -12.41
CA ASN A 129 21.81 5.58 -11.44
C ASN A 129 20.46 5.72 -10.73
N LYS A 130 20.15 6.91 -10.19
CA LYS A 130 18.86 7.22 -9.56
C LYS A 130 17.68 6.98 -10.51
N THR A 131 17.82 7.43 -11.76
CA THR A 131 16.80 7.24 -12.80
C THR A 131 16.51 5.76 -13.03
N TRP A 132 17.54 4.94 -13.21
CA TRP A 132 17.38 3.50 -13.41
C TRP A 132 16.82 2.79 -12.18
N ILE A 133 17.18 3.20 -10.95
CA ILE A 133 16.61 2.64 -9.73
C ILE A 133 15.10 2.89 -9.69
N ILE A 134 14.64 4.10 -10.05
CA ILE A 134 13.20 4.42 -10.06
C ILE A 134 12.47 3.58 -11.12
N ILE A 135 13.03 3.45 -12.33
CA ILE A 135 12.46 2.60 -13.39
C ILE A 135 12.34 1.14 -12.93
N TRP A 136 13.41 0.56 -12.42
CA TRP A 136 13.41 -0.82 -11.96
C TRP A 136 12.51 -1.04 -10.75
N MET A 137 12.35 -0.04 -9.88
CA MET A 137 11.38 -0.10 -8.80
C MET A 137 9.93 -0.10 -9.32
N CYS A 138 9.64 0.65 -10.39
CA CYS A 138 8.33 0.59 -11.04
C CYS A 138 8.09 -0.79 -11.67
N LEU A 139 9.10 -1.38 -12.35
CA LEU A 139 9.02 -2.74 -12.89
C LEU A 139 8.83 -3.78 -11.78
N PHE A 140 9.53 -3.62 -10.65
CA PHE A 140 9.36 -4.47 -9.47
C PHE A 140 7.91 -4.44 -8.96
N LYS A 141 7.28 -3.28 -8.94
CA LYS A 141 5.88 -3.12 -8.51
C LYS A 141 4.83 -3.56 -9.54
N ILE A 142 5.20 -3.72 -10.81
CA ILE A 142 4.32 -4.37 -11.80
C ILE A 142 3.98 -5.80 -11.38
N VAL A 143 4.94 -6.51 -10.79
CA VAL A 143 4.72 -7.87 -10.29
C VAL A 143 3.63 -7.89 -9.23
N ASP A 144 3.64 -6.92 -8.29
CA ASP A 144 2.60 -6.76 -7.28
C ASP A 144 1.23 -6.43 -7.89
N SER A 145 1.21 -5.67 -9.00
CA SER A 145 -0.02 -5.37 -9.73
C SER A 145 -0.65 -6.62 -10.34
N ILE A 146 0.14 -7.43 -11.03
CA ILE A 146 -0.34 -8.66 -11.68
C ILE A 146 -0.77 -9.69 -10.64
N GLU A 147 0.04 -9.91 -9.60
CA GLU A 147 -0.28 -10.84 -8.52
C GLU A 147 -1.63 -10.53 -7.87
N ASP A 148 -1.93 -9.26 -7.64
CA ASP A 148 -3.14 -8.81 -6.96
C ASP A 148 -4.43 -9.33 -7.61
N ALA A 149 -4.47 -9.51 -8.95
CA ALA A 149 -5.61 -10.11 -9.65
C ALA A 149 -5.81 -11.59 -9.29
N TYR A 150 -4.71 -12.36 -9.21
CA TYR A 150 -4.76 -13.77 -8.82
C TYR A 150 -5.10 -13.94 -7.34
N LEU A 151 -4.55 -13.10 -6.47
CA LEU A 151 -4.91 -13.12 -5.05
C LEU A 151 -6.39 -12.82 -4.85
N GLY A 152 -6.97 -11.86 -5.60
CA GLY A 152 -8.39 -11.57 -5.62
C GLY A 152 -9.21 -12.77 -6.11
N TYR A 153 -8.75 -13.45 -7.15
CA TYR A 153 -9.42 -14.64 -7.71
C TYR A 153 -9.46 -15.79 -6.71
N TYR A 154 -8.32 -16.13 -6.08
CA TYR A 154 -8.30 -17.19 -5.06
C TYR A 154 -9.17 -16.84 -3.84
N GLN A 155 -9.20 -15.56 -3.46
CA GLN A 155 -10.09 -15.09 -2.39
C GLN A 155 -11.57 -15.25 -2.77
N GLN A 156 -11.94 -14.97 -4.01
CA GLN A 156 -13.29 -15.13 -4.56
C GLN A 156 -13.70 -16.62 -4.64
N GLU A 157 -12.75 -17.52 -4.87
CA GLU A 157 -12.93 -18.98 -4.81
C GLU A 157 -12.85 -19.57 -3.39
N ASN A 158 -12.87 -18.72 -2.33
CA ASN A 158 -12.74 -19.11 -0.93
C ASN A 158 -11.42 -19.84 -0.61
N ARG A 159 -10.36 -19.60 -1.39
CA ARG A 159 -9.03 -20.19 -1.23
C ARG A 159 -8.00 -19.12 -0.89
N LEU A 160 -8.31 -18.31 0.11
CA LEU A 160 -7.40 -17.29 0.64
C LEU A 160 -6.11 -17.91 1.23
N ASP A 161 -6.13 -19.20 1.58
CA ASP A 161 -4.95 -19.97 1.99
C ASP A 161 -3.91 -20.06 0.86
N VAL A 162 -4.34 -20.32 -0.37
CA VAL A 162 -3.46 -20.37 -1.56
C VAL A 162 -2.88 -18.97 -1.82
N ALA A 163 -3.73 -17.94 -1.83
CA ALA A 163 -3.31 -16.56 -2.00
C ALA A 163 -2.26 -16.14 -0.95
N GLY A 164 -2.53 -16.44 0.33
CA GLY A 164 -1.63 -16.09 1.43
C GLY A 164 -0.29 -16.82 1.36
N LYS A 165 -0.27 -18.12 1.02
CA LYS A 165 0.97 -18.89 0.84
C LYS A 165 1.82 -18.34 -0.29
N MET A 166 1.22 -18.06 -1.45
CA MET A 166 1.91 -17.48 -2.60
C MET A 166 2.56 -16.15 -2.23
N LEU A 167 1.77 -15.22 -1.68
CA LEU A 167 2.24 -13.90 -1.28
C LEU A 167 3.37 -13.99 -0.26
N THR A 168 3.20 -14.80 0.79
CA THR A 168 4.19 -14.95 1.86
C THR A 168 5.51 -15.48 1.32
N LEU A 169 5.49 -16.58 0.56
CA LEU A 169 6.70 -17.18 0.00
C LEU A 169 7.39 -16.22 -0.97
N ARG A 170 6.63 -15.58 -1.87
CA ARG A 170 7.20 -14.62 -2.81
C ARG A 170 7.88 -13.47 -2.09
N MET A 171 7.22 -12.88 -1.07
CA MET A 171 7.79 -11.76 -0.29
C MET A 171 9.07 -12.16 0.43
N ILE A 172 9.08 -13.29 1.15
CA ILE A 172 10.28 -13.77 1.87
C ILE A 172 11.44 -13.97 0.89
N LEU A 173 11.21 -14.72 -0.18
CA LEU A 173 12.26 -15.05 -1.13
C LEU A 173 12.78 -13.83 -1.88
N THR A 174 11.89 -12.88 -2.22
CA THR A 174 12.27 -11.63 -2.88
C THR A 174 13.13 -10.75 -1.97
N ILE A 175 12.75 -10.60 -0.69
CA ILE A 175 13.53 -9.82 0.28
C ILE A 175 14.89 -10.47 0.52
N LEU A 176 14.94 -11.81 0.62
CA LEU A 176 16.19 -12.55 0.76
C LEU A 176 17.13 -12.35 -0.44
N VAL A 177 16.62 -12.49 -1.67
CA VAL A 177 17.41 -12.29 -2.88
C VAL A 177 17.91 -10.85 -3.00
N PHE A 178 17.07 -9.87 -2.70
CA PHE A 178 17.48 -8.47 -2.66
C PHE A 178 18.58 -8.21 -1.62
N GLY A 179 18.38 -8.72 -0.40
CA GLY A 179 19.35 -8.57 0.69
C GLY A 179 20.69 -9.25 0.40
N LEU A 180 20.68 -10.48 -0.11
CA LEU A 180 21.90 -11.18 -0.54
C LEU A 180 22.59 -10.43 -1.69
N GLY A 181 21.83 -9.93 -2.68
CA GLY A 181 22.36 -9.09 -3.74
C GLY A 181 23.11 -7.88 -3.19
N LEU A 182 22.53 -7.15 -2.24
CA LEU A 182 23.17 -5.99 -1.60
C LEU A 182 24.45 -6.36 -0.83
N ILE A 183 24.44 -7.46 -0.09
CA ILE A 183 25.61 -7.90 0.70
C ILE A 183 26.79 -8.27 -0.21
N PHE A 184 26.53 -9.01 -1.32
CA PHE A 184 27.57 -9.51 -2.20
C PHE A 184 28.01 -8.51 -3.26
N LEU A 185 27.06 -7.79 -3.88
CA LEU A 185 27.34 -6.88 -5.00
C LEU A 185 27.63 -5.44 -4.52
N ARG A 186 27.10 -5.05 -3.36
CA ARG A 186 27.18 -3.67 -2.84
C ARG A 186 26.68 -2.62 -3.85
N ASP A 187 25.72 -3.01 -4.66
CA ASP A 187 25.09 -2.19 -5.70
C ASP A 187 23.58 -2.32 -5.59
N GLN A 188 22.91 -1.19 -5.37
CA GLN A 188 21.44 -1.14 -5.19
C GLN A 188 20.71 -1.45 -6.50
N LEU A 189 21.17 -0.90 -7.63
CA LEU A 189 20.53 -1.08 -8.92
C LEU A 189 20.58 -2.55 -9.33
N MET A 190 21.77 -3.17 -9.30
CA MET A 190 21.94 -4.56 -9.68
C MET A 190 21.15 -5.50 -8.76
N SER A 191 21.15 -5.26 -7.46
CA SER A 191 20.37 -6.06 -6.50
C SER A 191 18.87 -5.96 -6.75
N LEU A 192 18.37 -4.76 -7.10
CA LEU A 192 16.97 -4.54 -7.45
C LEU A 192 16.60 -5.21 -8.78
N MET A 193 17.48 -5.15 -9.79
CA MET A 193 17.29 -5.83 -11.07
C MET A 193 17.15 -7.35 -10.87
N ILE A 194 18.08 -7.96 -10.13
CA ILE A 194 18.05 -9.39 -9.84
C ILE A 194 16.79 -9.76 -9.07
N ALA A 195 16.44 -9.01 -8.03
CA ALA A 195 15.22 -9.24 -7.26
C ALA A 195 13.95 -9.10 -8.12
N THR A 196 13.92 -8.16 -9.06
CA THR A 196 12.78 -7.94 -9.97
C THR A 196 12.60 -9.13 -10.92
N VAL A 197 13.68 -9.58 -11.56
CA VAL A 197 13.64 -10.75 -12.43
C VAL A 197 13.24 -12.00 -11.63
N PHE A 198 13.85 -12.19 -10.47
CA PHE A 198 13.58 -13.35 -9.62
C PHE A 198 12.12 -13.39 -9.13
N THR A 199 11.57 -12.28 -8.63
CA THR A 199 10.17 -12.21 -8.18
C THR A 199 9.19 -12.41 -9.33
N THR A 200 9.53 -11.96 -10.54
CA THR A 200 8.73 -12.21 -11.75
C THR A 200 8.67 -13.70 -12.07
N LEU A 201 9.82 -14.36 -12.06
CA LEU A 201 9.90 -15.82 -12.30
C LEU A 201 9.16 -16.60 -11.22
N LEU A 202 9.26 -16.20 -9.95
CA LEU A 202 8.50 -16.79 -8.86
C LEU A 202 6.99 -16.65 -9.06
N LEU A 203 6.52 -15.45 -9.44
CA LEU A 203 5.10 -15.25 -9.71
C LEU A 203 4.61 -16.14 -10.84
N ILE A 204 5.34 -16.20 -11.96
CA ILE A 204 5.01 -17.08 -13.09
C ILE A 204 4.95 -18.54 -12.62
N MET A 205 5.94 -19.00 -11.88
CA MET A 205 5.98 -20.35 -11.33
C MET A 205 4.79 -20.64 -10.42
N PHE A 206 4.47 -19.77 -9.48
CA PHE A 206 3.35 -19.99 -8.55
C PHE A 206 2.01 -19.97 -9.27
N VAL A 207 1.80 -19.05 -10.21
CA VAL A 207 0.57 -19.00 -11.01
C VAL A 207 0.43 -20.26 -11.88
N THR A 208 1.47 -20.70 -12.54
CA THR A 208 1.42 -21.92 -13.37
C THR A 208 1.15 -23.19 -12.56
N LEU A 209 1.57 -23.24 -11.30
CA LEU A 209 1.31 -24.36 -10.40
C LEU A 209 -0.11 -24.35 -9.81
N THR A 210 -0.67 -23.16 -9.55
CA THR A 210 -1.91 -23.03 -8.78
C THR A 210 -3.14 -22.72 -9.66
N TYR A 211 -3.02 -21.83 -10.65
CA TYR A 211 -4.14 -21.38 -11.47
C TYR A 211 -4.88 -22.52 -12.23
N PRO A 212 -4.20 -23.55 -12.79
CA PRO A 212 -4.89 -24.63 -13.49
C PRO A 212 -5.92 -25.38 -12.63
N ALA A 213 -5.74 -25.41 -11.30
CA ALA A 213 -6.67 -26.05 -10.37
C ALA A 213 -8.02 -25.31 -10.21
N PHE A 214 -8.06 -24.03 -10.61
CA PHE A 214 -9.24 -23.15 -10.47
C PHE A 214 -9.75 -22.64 -11.82
N ARG A 215 -9.00 -22.91 -12.91
CA ARG A 215 -9.32 -22.40 -14.24
C ARG A 215 -10.71 -22.85 -14.67
N LYS A 216 -11.53 -21.88 -15.09
CA LYS A 216 -12.86 -22.09 -15.71
C LYS A 216 -12.76 -21.75 -17.20
N GLU A 217 -13.56 -22.43 -18.00
CA GLU A 217 -13.75 -22.05 -19.40
C GLU A 217 -14.61 -20.78 -19.44
N GLU A 218 -14.00 -19.67 -19.77
CA GLU A 218 -14.62 -18.34 -19.80
C GLU A 218 -14.23 -17.65 -21.11
N SER A 219 -15.09 -16.79 -21.61
CA SER A 219 -14.80 -15.90 -22.74
C SER A 219 -14.63 -14.47 -22.25
N VAL A 220 -13.82 -13.67 -22.97
CA VAL A 220 -13.65 -12.24 -22.67
C VAL A 220 -14.60 -11.43 -23.55
N HIS A 221 -15.45 -10.63 -22.92
CA HIS A 221 -16.33 -9.69 -23.60
C HIS A 221 -15.75 -8.29 -23.47
N LYS A 222 -15.29 -7.70 -24.58
CA LYS A 222 -14.64 -6.37 -24.58
C LYS A 222 -15.51 -5.29 -23.90
N GLY A 223 -16.83 -5.31 -24.10
CA GLY A 223 -17.76 -4.39 -23.45
C GLY A 223 -17.69 -4.45 -21.95
N LYS A 224 -17.63 -5.66 -21.36
CA LYS A 224 -17.51 -5.87 -19.91
C LYS A 224 -16.18 -5.40 -19.33
N VAL A 225 -15.10 -5.50 -20.07
CA VAL A 225 -13.79 -4.96 -19.65
C VAL A 225 -13.87 -3.45 -19.44
N TRP A 226 -14.47 -2.72 -20.39
CA TRP A 226 -14.65 -1.28 -20.24
C TRP A 226 -15.65 -0.89 -19.17
N GLU A 227 -16.72 -1.66 -19.01
CA GLU A 227 -17.68 -1.51 -17.91
C GLU A 227 -16.99 -1.66 -16.56
N LEU A 228 -16.17 -2.71 -16.38
CA LEU A 228 -15.40 -2.94 -15.16
C LEU A 228 -14.45 -1.77 -14.85
N LEU A 229 -13.70 -1.29 -15.85
CA LEU A 229 -12.82 -0.14 -15.68
C LEU A 229 -13.59 1.12 -15.26
N ARG A 230 -14.76 1.35 -15.85
CA ARG A 230 -15.63 2.48 -15.50
C ARG A 230 -16.17 2.39 -14.08
N VAL A 231 -16.58 1.20 -13.65
CA VAL A 231 -17.13 0.98 -12.29
C VAL A 231 -16.03 1.11 -11.24
N CYS A 232 -14.79 0.65 -11.54
CA CYS A 232 -13.66 0.74 -10.62
C CYS A 232 -12.99 2.12 -10.61
N PHE A 233 -13.26 3.01 -11.56
CA PHE A 233 -12.62 4.32 -11.67
C PHE A 233 -12.71 5.19 -10.40
N PRO A 234 -13.86 5.33 -9.73
CA PRO A 234 -13.95 6.10 -8.50
C PRO A 234 -13.10 5.51 -7.36
N LEU A 235 -13.00 4.17 -7.27
CA LEU A 235 -12.17 3.48 -6.29
C LEU A 235 -10.68 3.74 -6.54
N PHE A 236 -10.28 3.65 -7.82
CA PHE A 236 -8.92 4.00 -8.25
C PHE A 236 -8.57 5.41 -7.87
N LEU A 237 -9.41 6.39 -8.23
CA LEU A 237 -9.16 7.80 -7.98
C LEU A 237 -9.00 8.07 -6.47
N GLY A 238 -9.86 7.50 -5.65
CA GLY A 238 -9.76 7.60 -4.19
C GLY A 238 -8.44 7.05 -3.65
N CYS A 239 -8.05 5.83 -4.04
CA CYS A 239 -6.80 5.21 -3.59
C CYS A 239 -5.55 5.97 -4.08
N PHE A 240 -5.56 6.41 -5.34
CA PHE A 240 -4.44 7.16 -5.93
C PHE A 240 -4.23 8.50 -5.23
N LEU A 241 -5.30 9.28 -5.06
CA LEU A 241 -5.23 10.58 -4.39
C LEU A 241 -4.87 10.45 -2.91
N ALA A 242 -5.43 9.47 -2.19
CA ALA A 242 -5.08 9.21 -0.80
C ALA A 242 -3.58 8.89 -0.65
N PHE A 243 -3.05 8.05 -1.54
CA PHE A 243 -1.64 7.70 -1.53
C PHE A 243 -0.74 8.89 -1.90
N TYR A 244 -1.16 9.69 -2.90
CA TYR A 244 -0.46 10.93 -3.28
C TYR A 244 -0.36 11.90 -2.11
N ILE A 245 -1.49 12.20 -1.42
CA ILE A 245 -1.53 13.12 -0.28
C ILE A 245 -0.57 12.66 0.83
N GLY A 246 -0.58 11.37 1.17
CA GLY A 246 0.30 10.80 2.20
C GLY A 246 1.79 10.87 1.87
N ASN A 247 2.16 10.95 0.59
CA ASN A 247 3.55 11.00 0.14
C ASN A 247 3.94 12.32 -0.52
N ALA A 248 3.04 13.30 -0.63
CA ALA A 248 3.32 14.60 -1.24
C ALA A 248 4.54 15.33 -0.62
N PRO A 249 4.76 15.27 0.71
CA PRO A 249 5.98 15.82 1.30
C PRO A 249 7.26 15.18 0.77
N LYS A 250 7.27 13.86 0.50
CA LYS A 250 8.44 13.15 -0.05
C LYS A 250 8.82 13.63 -1.45
N TYR A 251 7.81 13.88 -2.30
CA TYR A 251 8.05 14.39 -3.66
C TYR A 251 8.59 15.83 -3.64
N ALA A 252 8.20 16.63 -2.64
CA ALA A 252 8.74 17.97 -2.47
C ALA A 252 10.16 17.96 -1.90
N ILE A 253 10.48 17.05 -0.96
CA ILE A 253 11.82 16.85 -0.44
C ILE A 253 12.78 16.48 -1.57
N ASP A 254 12.40 15.53 -2.42
CA ASP A 254 13.20 15.11 -3.57
C ASP A 254 13.56 16.25 -4.54
N SER A 255 12.62 17.18 -4.75
CA SER A 255 12.86 18.31 -5.66
C SER A 255 13.59 19.51 -5.05
N LEU A 256 13.74 19.58 -3.72
CA LEU A 256 14.19 20.77 -3.02
C LEU A 256 15.33 20.51 -2.03
N LEU A 257 15.51 19.29 -1.57
CA LEU A 257 16.48 18.90 -0.54
C LEU A 257 17.36 17.75 -1.05
N SER A 258 18.31 17.29 -0.21
CA SER A 258 19.19 16.19 -0.56
C SER A 258 18.54 14.81 -0.38
N ASP A 259 19.12 13.79 -1.04
CA ASP A 259 18.67 12.40 -0.89
C ASP A 259 18.90 11.87 0.54
N GLU A 260 19.90 12.38 1.28
CA GLU A 260 20.11 12.03 2.68
C GLU A 260 18.96 12.55 3.57
N MET A 261 18.47 13.77 3.34
CA MET A 261 17.28 14.30 4.02
C MET A 261 16.03 13.51 3.64
N GLN A 262 15.93 13.05 2.40
CA GLN A 262 14.88 12.14 1.93
C GLN A 262 14.90 10.81 2.69
N ALA A 263 16.10 10.25 2.95
CA ALA A 263 16.26 9.05 3.77
C ALA A 263 15.78 9.29 5.21
N CYS A 264 16.28 10.35 5.87
CA CYS A 264 15.92 10.69 7.23
C CYS A 264 14.41 10.88 7.39
N TYR A 265 13.76 11.63 6.48
CA TYR A 265 12.31 11.77 6.45
C TYR A 265 11.61 10.41 6.26
N GLY A 266 12.14 9.56 5.37
CA GLY A 266 11.62 8.21 5.17
C GLY A 266 11.65 7.37 6.44
N PHE A 267 12.74 7.44 7.22
CA PHE A 267 12.91 6.69 8.47
C PHE A 267 11.93 7.14 9.55
N ILE A 268 11.81 8.44 9.79
CA ILE A 268 10.90 8.98 10.82
C ILE A 268 9.43 8.89 10.42
N ALA A 269 9.11 8.77 9.14
CA ALA A 269 7.74 8.55 8.66
C ALA A 269 7.26 7.09 8.79
N MET A 270 8.17 6.11 8.96
CA MET A 270 7.81 4.69 9.05
C MET A 270 6.88 4.35 10.22
N PRO A 271 7.06 4.88 11.45
CA PRO A 271 6.17 4.58 12.56
C PRO A 271 4.71 4.99 12.36
N VAL A 272 4.43 5.96 11.49
CA VAL A 272 3.06 6.36 11.12
C VAL A 272 2.25 5.17 10.59
N PHE A 273 2.91 4.30 9.85
CA PHE A 273 2.30 3.08 9.31
C PHE A 273 1.81 2.12 10.42
N VAL A 274 2.48 2.08 11.57
CA VAL A 274 2.09 1.22 12.70
C VAL A 274 0.73 1.65 13.25
N ILE A 275 0.46 2.95 13.34
CA ILE A 275 -0.86 3.47 13.76
C ILE A 275 -1.95 2.96 12.80
N GLY A 276 -1.69 3.03 11.49
CA GLY A 276 -2.60 2.52 10.47
C GLY A 276 -2.90 1.02 10.59
N LEU A 277 -1.87 0.21 10.85
CA LEU A 277 -2.03 -1.23 11.07
C LEU A 277 -2.86 -1.54 12.32
N LEU A 278 -2.54 -0.93 13.46
CA LEU A 278 -3.28 -1.14 14.70
C LEU A 278 -4.75 -0.77 14.53
N ASN A 279 -5.02 0.35 13.88
CA ASN A 279 -6.39 0.77 13.62
C ASN A 279 -7.13 -0.22 12.71
N ASN A 280 -6.51 -0.74 11.65
CA ASN A 280 -7.12 -1.72 10.77
C ASN A 280 -7.48 -3.02 11.51
N PHE A 281 -6.63 -3.50 12.41
CA PHE A 281 -6.93 -4.69 13.22
C PHE A 281 -8.14 -4.49 14.13
N ILE A 282 -8.29 -3.29 14.70
CA ILE A 282 -9.38 -2.97 15.62
C ILE A 282 -10.68 -2.68 14.86
N PHE A 283 -10.61 -1.98 13.73
CA PHE A 283 -11.83 -1.54 13.01
C PHE A 283 -12.43 -2.60 12.13
N SER A 284 -11.64 -3.46 11.49
CA SER A 284 -12.16 -4.47 10.56
C SER A 284 -13.29 -5.34 11.14
N PRO A 285 -13.20 -5.85 12.38
CA PRO A 285 -14.30 -6.61 12.97
C PRO A 285 -15.54 -5.78 13.28
N MET A 286 -15.37 -4.47 13.52
CA MET A 286 -16.45 -3.58 13.93
C MET A 286 -17.27 -3.05 12.73
N ILE A 287 -16.70 -3.02 11.53
CA ILE A 287 -17.37 -2.50 10.31
C ILE A 287 -18.66 -3.25 10.04
N ALA A 288 -18.63 -4.58 10.06
CA ALA A 288 -19.82 -5.40 9.80
C ALA A 288 -20.93 -5.14 10.82
N ARG A 289 -20.56 -5.03 12.11
CA ARG A 289 -21.48 -4.72 13.21
C ARG A 289 -22.12 -3.34 13.04
N MET A 290 -21.33 -2.32 12.75
CA MET A 290 -21.84 -0.96 12.50
C MET A 290 -22.76 -0.91 11.27
N SER A 291 -22.43 -1.66 10.23
CA SER A 291 -23.26 -1.76 9.03
C SER A 291 -24.64 -2.36 9.30
N MET A 292 -24.70 -3.41 10.16
CA MET A 292 -25.97 -4.00 10.62
C MET A 292 -26.78 -3.01 11.46
N MET A 293 -26.14 -2.37 12.47
CA MET A 293 -26.79 -1.36 13.33
C MET A 293 -27.40 -0.23 12.50
N TRP A 294 -26.68 0.25 11.46
CA TRP A 294 -27.20 1.27 10.57
C TRP A 294 -28.42 0.79 9.79
N LYS A 295 -28.36 -0.42 9.23
CA LYS A 295 -29.49 -1.04 8.49
C LYS A 295 -30.72 -1.27 9.35
N GLU A 296 -30.54 -1.64 10.61
CA GLU A 296 -31.61 -1.88 11.60
C GLU A 296 -32.08 -0.61 12.32
N GLN A 297 -31.60 0.56 11.89
CA GLN A 297 -31.93 1.87 12.49
C GLN A 297 -31.60 1.99 13.98
N GLN A 298 -30.65 1.21 14.49
CA GLN A 298 -30.16 1.26 15.87
C GLN A 298 -29.21 2.46 16.06
N ASN A 299 -29.70 3.68 15.86
CA ASN A 299 -28.88 4.88 15.80
C ASN A 299 -28.10 5.14 17.10
N LYS A 300 -28.68 4.88 18.28
CA LYS A 300 -28.00 5.09 19.57
C LYS A 300 -26.75 4.22 19.70
N ASP A 301 -26.87 2.93 19.39
CA ASP A 301 -25.75 1.98 19.49
C ASP A 301 -24.70 2.23 18.41
N PHE A 302 -25.14 2.63 17.21
CA PHE A 302 -24.25 3.04 16.14
C PHE A 302 -23.37 4.24 16.53
N PHE A 303 -23.97 5.33 17.05
CA PHE A 303 -23.22 6.50 17.48
C PHE A 303 -22.38 6.23 18.74
N ARG A 304 -22.85 5.40 19.66
CA ARG A 304 -22.04 4.94 20.81
C ARG A 304 -20.78 4.23 20.33
N LEU A 305 -20.89 3.30 19.39
CA LEU A 305 -19.76 2.56 18.83
C LEU A 305 -18.82 3.49 18.05
N PHE A 306 -19.35 4.44 17.30
CA PHE A 306 -18.58 5.47 16.59
C PHE A 306 -17.70 6.29 17.56
N TRP A 307 -18.26 6.78 18.68
CA TRP A 307 -17.49 7.54 19.66
C TRP A 307 -16.45 6.69 20.39
N ILE A 308 -16.76 5.41 20.65
CA ILE A 308 -15.80 4.46 21.20
C ILE A 308 -14.61 4.30 20.24
N GLN A 309 -14.84 4.22 18.95
CA GLN A 309 -13.75 4.11 17.96
C GLN A 309 -12.88 5.37 17.92
N ILE A 310 -13.46 6.55 17.97
CA ILE A 310 -12.71 7.81 18.08
C ILE A 310 -11.83 7.81 19.33
N LEU A 311 -12.38 7.40 20.47
CA LEU A 311 -11.63 7.28 21.73
C LEU A 311 -10.45 6.29 21.60
N ILE A 312 -10.67 5.13 20.99
CA ILE A 312 -9.64 4.12 20.76
C ILE A 312 -8.52 4.68 19.86
N ILE A 313 -8.86 5.38 18.78
CA ILE A 313 -7.86 6.06 17.92
C ILE A 313 -7.03 7.04 18.74
N GLY A 314 -7.69 7.86 19.56
CA GLY A 314 -7.02 8.83 20.42
C GLY A 314 -6.05 8.16 21.41
N ILE A 315 -6.50 7.09 22.10
CA ILE A 315 -5.66 6.32 23.03
C ILE A 315 -4.46 5.70 22.31
N ILE A 316 -4.67 5.04 21.17
CA ILE A 316 -3.59 4.44 20.37
C ILE A 316 -2.58 5.51 19.95
N THR A 317 -3.07 6.66 19.47
CA THR A 317 -2.20 7.76 19.06
C THR A 317 -1.36 8.27 20.24
N ILE A 318 -1.97 8.50 21.40
CA ILE A 318 -1.24 8.96 22.61
C ILE A 318 -0.22 7.90 23.07
N VAL A 319 -0.57 6.62 23.05
CA VAL A 319 0.36 5.54 23.42
C VAL A 319 1.53 5.45 22.44
N CYS A 320 1.26 5.59 21.13
CA CYS A 320 2.31 5.60 20.11
C CYS A 320 3.21 6.85 20.25
N GLU A 321 2.63 8.02 20.53
CA GLU A 321 3.38 9.26 20.80
C GLU A 321 4.28 9.13 22.02
N ALA A 322 3.74 8.65 23.16
CA ALA A 322 4.51 8.43 24.37
C ALA A 322 5.64 7.42 24.16
N GLY A 323 5.35 6.33 23.46
CA GLY A 323 6.36 5.33 23.08
C GLY A 323 7.44 5.90 22.19
N ALA A 324 7.07 6.69 21.19
CA ALA A 324 8.01 7.33 20.27
C ALA A 324 8.83 8.44 20.93
N PHE A 325 8.24 9.18 21.87
CA PHE A 325 8.97 10.19 22.64
C PHE A 325 10.15 9.61 23.43
N VAL A 326 9.98 8.39 24.00
CA VAL A 326 11.00 7.70 24.82
C VAL A 326 11.90 6.82 23.94
N LEU A 327 11.31 5.99 23.09
CA LEU A 327 12.01 4.92 22.38
C LEU A 327 12.15 5.17 20.87
N GLY A 328 11.41 6.13 20.28
CA GLY A 328 11.32 6.28 18.84
C GLY A 328 12.68 6.54 18.19
N VAL A 329 13.38 7.56 18.64
CA VAL A 329 14.71 7.91 18.10
C VAL A 329 15.75 6.80 18.36
N PRO A 330 15.93 6.27 19.58
CA PRO A 330 16.88 5.18 19.83
C PRO A 330 16.62 3.96 18.95
N VAL A 331 15.37 3.52 18.84
CA VAL A 331 15.00 2.34 18.05
C VAL A 331 15.22 2.57 16.56
N LEU A 332 14.80 3.72 16.03
CA LEU A 332 14.97 4.03 14.60
C LEU A 332 16.44 4.22 14.24
N SER A 333 17.21 4.89 15.10
CA SER A 333 18.65 5.07 14.90
C SER A 333 19.40 3.73 14.90
N MET A 334 19.02 2.81 15.79
CA MET A 334 19.56 1.46 15.81
C MET A 334 19.14 0.64 14.57
N LEU A 335 17.86 0.76 14.14
CA LEU A 335 17.33 0.07 12.97
C LEU A 335 18.06 0.48 11.69
N TYR A 336 18.21 1.78 11.49
CA TYR A 336 18.75 2.35 10.24
C TYR A 336 20.22 2.73 10.32
N ASN A 337 20.88 2.47 11.44
CA ASN A 337 22.29 2.80 11.67
C ASN A 337 22.61 4.26 11.32
N THR A 338 21.74 5.19 11.74
CA THR A 338 21.82 6.62 11.41
C THR A 338 21.39 7.43 12.63
N ASP A 339 22.09 8.52 12.94
CA ASP A 339 21.65 9.41 14.03
C ASP A 339 20.41 10.20 13.62
N LEU A 340 19.30 9.89 14.28
CA LEU A 340 18.00 10.53 14.08
C LEU A 340 17.59 11.46 15.24
N ALA A 341 18.50 11.71 16.19
CA ALA A 341 18.25 12.62 17.32
C ALA A 341 17.79 14.03 16.88
N PRO A 342 18.37 14.64 15.81
CA PRO A 342 17.93 15.93 15.32
C PRO A 342 16.47 15.98 14.83
N TYR A 343 15.88 14.82 14.48
CA TYR A 343 14.54 14.72 13.89
C TYR A 343 13.47 14.21 14.86
N LYS A 344 13.71 14.31 16.18
CA LYS A 344 12.77 13.84 17.20
C LYS A 344 11.43 14.55 17.13
N THR A 345 11.44 15.86 16.95
CA THR A 345 10.21 16.67 16.88
C THR A 345 9.40 16.34 15.62
N GLU A 346 10.07 16.17 14.48
CA GLU A 346 9.46 15.77 13.21
C GLU A 346 8.78 14.40 13.29
N LEU A 347 9.41 13.44 13.99
CA LEU A 347 8.85 12.12 14.26
C LEU A 347 7.51 12.23 15.01
N LEU A 348 7.45 13.02 16.08
CA LEU A 348 6.23 13.23 16.85
C LEU A 348 5.15 13.93 16.03
N VAL A 349 5.50 14.98 15.29
CA VAL A 349 4.55 15.66 14.40
C VAL A 349 3.96 14.71 13.35
N LEU A 350 4.78 13.82 12.78
CA LEU A 350 4.33 12.81 11.82
C LEU A 350 3.39 11.79 12.45
N LEU A 351 3.68 11.32 13.65
CA LEU A 351 2.84 10.36 14.37
C LEU A 351 1.48 10.95 14.72
N LEU A 352 1.45 12.21 15.17
CA LEU A 352 0.19 12.93 15.38
C LEU A 352 -0.63 12.99 14.09
N GLY A 353 0.01 13.29 12.95
CA GLY A 353 -0.60 13.22 11.64
C GLY A 353 -1.14 11.82 11.31
N GLY A 354 -0.44 10.76 11.73
CA GLY A 354 -0.91 9.37 11.62
C GLY A 354 -2.19 9.10 12.39
N GLY A 355 -2.38 9.71 13.55
CA GLY A 355 -3.63 9.67 14.32
C GLY A 355 -4.80 10.31 13.55
N PHE A 356 -4.59 11.46 12.93
CA PHE A 356 -5.59 12.10 12.07
C PHE A 356 -5.85 11.32 10.79
N LEU A 357 -4.84 10.68 10.19
CA LEU A 357 -5.02 9.75 9.07
C LEU A 357 -5.93 8.59 9.46
N ALA A 358 -5.73 8.00 10.64
CA ALA A 358 -6.58 6.93 11.14
C ALA A 358 -8.02 7.38 11.37
N LEU A 359 -8.21 8.59 11.92
CA LEU A 359 -9.52 9.18 12.11
C LEU A 359 -10.22 9.47 10.78
N SER A 360 -9.50 9.97 9.77
CA SER A 360 -10.03 10.14 8.42
C SER A 360 -10.47 8.82 7.80
N GLY A 361 -9.72 7.73 8.03
CA GLY A 361 -10.08 6.38 7.62
C GLY A 361 -11.37 5.87 8.26
N LEU A 362 -11.62 6.19 9.53
CA LEU A 362 -12.89 5.92 10.18
C LEU A 362 -14.05 6.65 9.48
N PHE A 363 -13.89 7.94 9.18
CA PHE A 363 -14.91 8.72 8.47
C PHE A 363 -15.21 8.16 7.08
N VAL A 364 -14.17 7.78 6.33
CA VAL A 364 -14.32 7.08 5.03
C VAL A 364 -15.13 5.79 5.17
N THR A 365 -14.86 5.01 6.21
CA THR A 365 -15.61 3.79 6.52
C THR A 365 -17.08 4.08 6.80
N ILE A 366 -17.37 5.08 7.63
CA ILE A 366 -18.75 5.50 7.91
C ILE A 366 -19.46 6.00 6.64
N MET A 367 -18.79 6.83 5.83
CA MET A 367 -19.35 7.30 4.55
C MET A 367 -19.68 6.13 3.61
N THR A 368 -18.93 5.05 3.67
CA THR A 368 -19.20 3.82 2.92
C THR A 368 -20.43 3.10 3.47
N ILE A 369 -20.57 2.98 4.80
CA ILE A 369 -21.72 2.36 5.47
C ILE A 369 -23.01 3.10 5.13
N ILE A 370 -23.01 4.44 5.15
CA ILE A 370 -24.18 5.26 4.81
C ILE A 370 -24.36 5.47 3.29
N ARG A 371 -23.54 4.82 2.46
CA ARG A 371 -23.61 4.84 0.98
C ARG A 371 -23.42 6.21 0.33
N ILE A 372 -22.49 7.02 0.83
CA ILE A 372 -22.06 8.30 0.22
C ILE A 372 -20.59 8.27 -0.23
N GLN A 373 -20.05 7.09 -0.51
CA GLN A 373 -18.65 6.88 -0.89
C GLN A 373 -18.21 7.71 -2.12
N ASN A 374 -19.11 8.04 -3.03
CA ASN A 374 -18.77 8.85 -4.22
C ASN A 374 -18.25 10.25 -3.86
N SER A 375 -18.65 10.79 -2.71
CA SER A 375 -18.16 12.09 -2.23
C SER A 375 -16.71 12.05 -1.75
N GLN A 376 -16.17 10.87 -1.43
CA GLN A 376 -14.79 10.73 -0.94
C GLN A 376 -13.76 11.22 -1.96
N ALA A 377 -13.98 10.92 -3.26
CA ALA A 377 -13.09 11.35 -4.32
C ALA A 377 -12.96 12.88 -4.41
N ILE A 378 -14.04 13.60 -4.13
CA ILE A 378 -14.04 15.08 -4.09
C ILE A 378 -13.19 15.57 -2.92
N GLY A 379 -13.35 15.00 -1.72
CA GLY A 379 -12.57 15.34 -0.54
C GLY A 379 -11.07 15.09 -0.75
N TYR A 380 -10.71 13.91 -1.26
CA TYR A 380 -9.33 13.63 -1.64
C TYR A 380 -8.80 14.59 -2.71
N GLY A 381 -9.62 14.95 -3.71
CA GLY A 381 -9.24 15.89 -4.76
C GLY A 381 -8.86 17.27 -4.21
N ILE A 382 -9.69 17.82 -3.31
CA ILE A 382 -9.44 19.12 -2.67
C ILE A 382 -8.11 19.09 -1.90
N VAL A 383 -7.89 18.05 -1.06
CA VAL A 383 -6.67 17.94 -0.26
C VAL A 383 -5.45 17.68 -1.13
N ALA A 384 -5.58 16.93 -2.24
CA ALA A 384 -4.48 16.69 -3.17
C ALA A 384 -4.02 17.99 -3.87
N VAL A 385 -4.95 18.87 -4.24
CA VAL A 385 -4.62 20.21 -4.78
C VAL A 385 -3.91 21.06 -3.71
N CYS A 386 -4.40 21.07 -2.48
CA CYS A 386 -3.71 21.73 -1.37
C CYS A 386 -2.30 21.16 -1.16
N ALA A 387 -2.16 19.83 -1.19
CA ALA A 387 -0.87 19.16 -1.06
C ALA A 387 0.10 19.58 -2.16
N TYR A 388 -0.35 19.63 -3.41
CA TYR A 388 0.47 20.05 -4.55
C TYR A 388 1.00 21.49 -4.41
N ILE A 389 0.13 22.41 -3.99
CA ILE A 389 0.47 23.85 -3.85
C ILE A 389 1.35 24.09 -2.62
N LEU A 390 1.01 23.48 -1.48
CA LEU A 390 1.65 23.78 -0.20
C LEU A 390 2.98 23.04 0.00
N SER A 391 3.16 21.86 -0.59
CA SER A 391 4.35 21.03 -0.37
C SER A 391 5.66 21.78 -0.69
N PRO A 392 5.84 22.41 -1.87
CA PRO A 392 7.08 23.12 -2.14
C PRO A 392 7.29 24.36 -1.26
N ILE A 393 6.21 25.00 -0.80
CA ILE A 393 6.30 26.18 0.06
C ILE A 393 6.82 25.82 1.45
N PHE A 394 6.22 24.79 2.07
CA PHE A 394 6.60 24.35 3.41
C PHE A 394 8.01 23.73 3.43
N VAL A 395 8.34 22.88 2.48
CA VAL A 395 9.62 22.19 2.40
C VAL A 395 10.76 23.20 2.11
N ARG A 396 10.55 24.17 1.21
CA ARG A 396 11.56 25.21 0.92
C ARG A 396 11.88 26.04 2.15
N LYS A 397 10.86 26.34 3.00
CA LYS A 397 11.03 27.26 4.13
C LYS A 397 11.56 26.57 5.38
N TYR A 398 11.15 25.32 5.62
CA TYR A 398 11.41 24.62 6.89
C TYR A 398 12.01 23.22 6.71
N ALA A 399 12.49 22.87 5.52
CA ALA A 399 13.10 21.57 5.20
C ALA A 399 12.26 20.37 5.70
N VAL A 400 12.87 19.42 6.40
CA VAL A 400 12.22 18.20 6.91
C VAL A 400 11.11 18.51 7.91
N MET A 401 11.28 19.53 8.76
CA MET A 401 10.21 20.00 9.66
C MET A 401 9.01 20.51 8.86
N GLY A 402 9.24 21.26 7.77
CA GLY A 402 8.19 21.74 6.89
C GLY A 402 7.39 20.58 6.26
N ALA A 403 8.08 19.53 5.85
CA ALA A 403 7.45 18.32 5.33
C ALA A 403 6.57 17.62 6.38
N SER A 404 7.04 17.54 7.63
CA SER A 404 6.33 16.89 8.74
C SER A 404 5.09 17.68 9.17
N VAL A 405 5.23 18.99 9.31
CA VAL A 405 4.09 19.89 9.63
C VAL A 405 3.08 19.89 8.51
N LEU A 406 3.51 19.94 7.25
CA LEU A 406 2.62 19.84 6.11
C LEU A 406 1.83 18.54 6.12
N TYR A 407 2.47 17.41 6.37
CA TYR A 407 1.79 16.13 6.50
C TYR A 407 0.68 16.19 7.54
N LEU A 408 0.97 16.68 8.74
CA LEU A 408 -0.01 16.87 9.81
C LEU A 408 -1.19 17.74 9.36
N LEU A 409 -0.91 18.90 8.76
CA LEU A 409 -1.95 19.83 8.28
C LEU A 409 -2.84 19.20 7.21
N LEU A 410 -2.26 18.44 6.27
CA LEU A 410 -3.03 17.73 5.24
C LEU A 410 -3.92 16.65 5.85
N MET A 411 -3.47 15.94 6.88
CA MET A 411 -4.28 14.92 7.57
C MET A 411 -5.41 15.56 8.39
N ILE A 412 -5.15 16.68 9.05
CA ILE A 412 -6.19 17.47 9.74
C ILE A 412 -7.23 17.98 8.74
N LEU A 413 -6.79 18.57 7.62
CA LEU A 413 -7.69 19.06 6.58
C LEU A 413 -8.57 17.95 6.02
N LEU A 414 -7.99 16.78 5.76
CA LEU A 414 -8.71 15.58 5.30
C LEU A 414 -9.77 15.15 6.31
N CYS A 415 -9.43 15.12 7.60
CA CYS A 415 -10.36 14.85 8.70
C CYS A 415 -11.53 15.82 8.71
N ILE A 416 -11.25 17.12 8.62
CA ILE A 416 -12.29 18.17 8.65
C ILE A 416 -13.24 18.00 7.46
N ILE A 417 -12.70 17.84 6.25
CA ILE A 417 -13.51 17.67 5.03
C ILE A 417 -14.40 16.43 5.14
N PHE A 418 -13.84 15.29 5.56
CA PHE A 418 -14.63 14.07 5.68
C PHE A 418 -15.64 14.11 6.82
N ALA A 419 -15.34 14.78 7.94
CA ALA A 419 -16.29 15.03 9.01
C ALA A 419 -17.49 15.86 8.51
N ILE A 420 -17.24 16.94 7.77
CA ILE A 420 -18.29 17.77 7.18
C ILE A 420 -19.15 16.97 6.19
N MET A 421 -18.49 16.23 5.27
CA MET A 421 -19.20 15.41 4.28
C MET A 421 -20.06 14.33 4.95
N MET A 422 -19.53 13.69 5.99
CA MET A 422 -20.26 12.69 6.79
C MET A 422 -21.47 13.32 7.48
N MET A 423 -21.33 14.49 8.10
CA MET A 423 -22.46 15.20 8.74
C MET A 423 -23.56 15.58 7.75
N ILE A 424 -23.19 16.06 6.57
CA ILE A 424 -24.14 16.37 5.49
C ILE A 424 -24.86 15.08 5.05
N GLY A 425 -24.12 13.98 4.91
CA GLY A 425 -24.67 12.68 4.55
C GLY A 425 -25.69 12.16 5.57
N PHE A 426 -25.41 12.28 6.86
CA PHE A 426 -26.36 11.92 7.91
C PHE A 426 -27.64 12.76 7.87
N LYS A 427 -27.53 14.08 7.68
CA LYS A 427 -28.70 14.97 7.57
C LYS A 427 -29.59 14.56 6.38
N LYS A 428 -28.98 14.34 5.21
CA LYS A 428 -29.72 13.93 4.00
C LYS A 428 -30.45 12.60 4.20
N LYS A 429 -29.78 11.58 4.74
CA LYS A 429 -30.40 10.27 4.99
C LYS A 429 -31.50 10.31 6.05
N ARG A 430 -31.44 11.26 6.98
CA ARG A 430 -32.46 11.45 8.01
C ARG A 430 -33.69 12.19 7.46
N SER A 431 -33.54 12.99 6.40
CA SER A 431 -34.67 13.65 5.71
C SER A 431 -35.35 12.72 4.70
N ASP A 432 -34.61 11.68 4.20
CA ASP A 432 -35.14 10.71 3.25
C ASP A 432 -35.81 9.48 3.94
N ALA A 433 -35.71 9.38 5.28
CA ALA A 433 -36.30 8.31 6.12
C ALA A 433 -37.51 8.82 6.92
#